data_230c2dfa75595f26a04486a2106dfac6
#
_entry.id   230c2dfa75595f26a04486a2106dfac6
#
_cell.length_a   1.000
_cell.length_b   1.000
_cell.length_c   1.000
_cell.angle_alpha   90.00
_cell.angle_beta   90.00
_cell.angle_gamma   90.00
#
_symmetry.space_group_name_H-M   'P 1'
#
loop_
_entity.id
_entity.type
_entity.pdbx_description
1 polymer ?
#
loop_
_entity_poly.entity_id
_entity_poly.type
_entity_poly.pdbx_seq_one_letter_code
_entity_poly.pdbx_strand_id
1 'polypeptide(L)'
;MNRDPILSRRRLLKASFAGAGAAAILPRARSAEQAPVKLRSPDYPRFRGPFPILSTPFTSSGAVDFETLARSARFVDWCESPGMIWPQSNDSVDLLTRDEKLEGMEVLARTTEGLKTTALCLGVQGTDTDDMLAYARHAKILPSTAVISRPPDTGKTQEDLREYWHALAKVITDRPVMIQTTARRGGVSPSTELLIELAKEFPNFGYVKEESGDVIGRTRTLLASPHIRSVFSARGAYGWLYESRLGTEGLVTERSAYADLLAGIWKLMRSGSDPAKLKDMYSKLTLMLNLSRVLPGDLRGYSLHLLKMRGVWSNMLSRQYGPDNSTPEKPILRDLALSEEEIAEVEWRFESLKPYLKQGTFEG
;
A
#
# COMPACT_ATOMS: atom_id res chain seq x y z
N MET A 1 -25.44 -53.91 -12.02
CA MET A 1 -25.73 -53.72 -10.59
C MET A 1 -24.54 -54.16 -9.79
N ASN A 2 -23.60 -53.31 -9.48
CA ASN A 2 -22.58 -53.56 -8.47
C ASN A 2 -22.29 -52.22 -7.78
N ARG A 3 -22.55 -52.19 -6.48
CA ARG A 3 -22.28 -51.06 -5.60
C ARG A 3 -20.92 -51.30 -4.95
N ASP A 4 -20.00 -50.41 -5.18
CA ASP A 4 -18.73 -50.38 -4.46
C ASP A 4 -18.91 -49.80 -3.04
N PRO A 5 -18.29 -50.39 -2.01
CA PRO A 5 -18.42 -49.93 -0.64
C PRO A 5 -17.44 -48.78 -0.33
N ILE A 6 -17.99 -47.73 0.23
CA ILE A 6 -17.29 -46.60 0.79
C ILE A 6 -16.43 -47.05 1.97
N LEU A 7 -15.11 -47.06 1.81
CA LEU A 7 -14.14 -47.29 2.88
C LEU A 7 -14.09 -46.12 3.87
N SER A 8 -14.56 -46.41 5.08
CA SER A 8 -14.61 -45.48 6.20
C SER A 8 -13.21 -45.08 6.69
N ARG A 9 -12.96 -43.76 6.81
CA ARG A 9 -11.73 -43.12 7.32
C ARG A 9 -11.38 -43.41 8.79
N ARG A 10 -12.05 -44.36 9.45
CA ARG A 10 -11.88 -44.67 10.90
C ARG A 10 -10.92 -45.81 11.24
N ARG A 11 -10.24 -46.42 10.29
CA ARG A 11 -9.35 -47.58 10.55
C ARG A 11 -7.84 -47.34 10.46
N LEU A 12 -7.39 -46.06 10.35
CA LEU A 12 -5.95 -45.73 10.21
C LEU A 12 -5.30 -45.18 11.48
N LEU A 13 -5.93 -45.30 12.64
CA LEU A 13 -5.43 -44.73 13.91
C LEU A 13 -5.23 -45.77 15.02
N LYS A 14 -4.95 -47.02 14.68
CA LYS A 14 -4.55 -48.03 15.69
C LYS A 14 -3.46 -48.92 15.13
N ALA A 15 -2.23 -48.40 15.10
CA ALA A 15 -1.03 -49.24 15.14
C ALA A 15 0.16 -48.45 15.64
N SER A 16 0.70 -48.87 16.79
CA SER A 16 2.07 -48.73 17.24
C SER A 16 2.52 -47.44 17.90
N PHE A 17 2.26 -47.34 19.19
CA PHE A 17 3.19 -46.71 20.13
C PHE A 17 3.80 -47.84 21.00
N ALA A 18 4.95 -48.32 20.61
CA ALA A 18 5.88 -49.03 21.48
C ALA A 18 7.29 -48.90 20.87
N GLY A 19 8.11 -48.06 21.44
CA GLY A 19 9.50 -47.86 21.01
C GLY A 19 10.12 -46.73 21.82
N ALA A 20 10.95 -47.11 22.80
CA ALA A 20 11.58 -46.26 23.79
C ALA A 20 12.50 -45.17 23.20
N GLY A 21 12.46 -44.02 23.83
CA GLY A 21 13.54 -43.13 24.21
C GLY A 21 14.73 -42.91 23.30
N ALA A 22 14.74 -41.79 22.59
CA ALA A 22 15.89 -40.91 22.48
C ALA A 22 15.33 -39.53 22.17
N ALA A 23 15.28 -38.63 23.16
CA ALA A 23 15.05 -37.22 22.95
C ALA A 23 16.24 -36.67 22.17
N ALA A 24 16.15 -36.68 20.85
CA ALA A 24 17.02 -35.92 19.99
C ALA A 24 16.70 -34.44 20.25
N ILE A 25 17.56 -33.77 21.02
CA ILE A 25 17.62 -32.35 21.18
C ILE A 25 17.90 -31.81 19.77
N LEU A 26 16.85 -31.42 19.06
CA LEU A 26 16.99 -30.66 17.81
C LEU A 26 17.80 -29.40 18.15
N PRO A 27 18.91 -29.17 17.45
CA PRO A 27 19.66 -27.93 17.68
C PRO A 27 18.71 -26.78 17.48
N ARG A 28 18.54 -25.93 18.50
CA ARG A 28 17.88 -24.64 18.41
C ARG A 28 18.49 -23.94 17.21
N ALA A 29 17.72 -23.76 16.13
CA ALA A 29 18.12 -22.93 15.03
C ALA A 29 18.48 -21.57 15.64
N ARG A 30 19.79 -21.26 15.69
CA ARG A 30 20.25 -19.92 16.00
C ARG A 30 19.50 -19.02 15.05
N SER A 31 18.73 -18.08 15.58
CA SER A 31 18.20 -16.96 14.80
C SER A 31 19.41 -16.39 14.08
N ALA A 32 19.48 -16.56 12.76
CA ALA A 32 20.50 -15.92 11.96
C ALA A 32 20.34 -14.42 12.24
N GLU A 33 21.34 -13.83 12.86
CA GLU A 33 21.44 -12.40 13.07
C GLU A 33 21.32 -11.77 11.68
N GLN A 34 20.20 -11.14 11.42
CA GLN A 34 19.92 -10.59 10.09
C GLN A 34 20.89 -9.42 9.89
N ALA A 35 21.80 -9.58 8.95
CA ALA A 35 22.69 -8.50 8.56
C ALA A 35 21.85 -7.24 8.22
N PRO A 36 22.28 -6.04 8.65
CA PRO A 36 21.54 -4.82 8.38
C PRO A 36 21.33 -4.66 6.87
N VAL A 37 20.07 -4.44 6.47
CA VAL A 37 19.70 -4.29 5.05
C VAL A 37 20.45 -3.09 4.47
N LYS A 38 21.31 -3.33 3.49
CA LYS A 38 22.06 -2.27 2.81
C LYS A 38 21.09 -1.43 1.97
N LEU A 39 21.06 -0.12 2.23
CA LEU A 39 20.25 0.82 1.46
C LEU A 39 20.72 0.88 0.02
N ARG A 40 19.82 0.75 -0.96
CA ARG A 40 20.15 0.73 -2.40
C ARG A 40 20.09 2.10 -3.07
N SER A 41 19.36 3.06 -2.48
CA SER A 41 19.18 4.38 -3.07
C SER A 41 19.66 5.50 -2.14
N PRO A 42 20.92 5.91 -2.24
CA PRO A 42 21.45 7.05 -1.47
C PRO A 42 20.90 8.40 -1.96
N ASP A 43 20.50 8.50 -3.24
CA ASP A 43 20.18 9.78 -3.89
C ASP A 43 18.89 10.42 -3.36
N TYR A 44 17.94 9.59 -2.86
CA TYR A 44 16.67 10.04 -2.31
C TYR A 44 16.37 9.37 -0.95
N PRO A 45 17.08 9.77 0.11
CA PRO A 45 17.02 9.07 1.40
C PRO A 45 15.65 9.15 2.08
N ARG A 46 14.81 10.13 1.71
CA ARG A 46 13.44 10.30 2.25
C ARG A 46 12.40 9.42 1.54
N PHE A 47 12.71 8.85 0.38
CA PHE A 47 11.75 8.05 -0.39
C PHE A 47 11.90 6.56 -0.06
N ARG A 48 11.60 6.19 1.18
CA ARG A 48 11.70 4.83 1.76
C ARG A 48 10.74 4.67 2.92
N GLY A 49 10.43 3.41 3.25
CA GLY A 49 9.56 3.06 4.35
C GLY A 49 8.09 2.98 3.96
N PRO A 50 7.16 2.97 4.91
CA PRO A 50 5.73 2.95 4.63
C PRO A 50 5.24 4.29 4.07
N PHE A 51 4.50 4.18 2.99
CA PHE A 51 3.78 5.26 2.32
C PHE A 51 2.29 4.89 2.29
N PRO A 52 1.54 5.13 3.37
CA PRO A 52 0.11 4.92 3.35
C PRO A 52 -0.57 5.79 2.29
N ILE A 53 -1.52 5.18 1.57
CA ILE A 53 -2.41 5.88 0.65
C ILE A 53 -3.43 6.60 1.50
N LEU A 54 -3.56 7.91 1.30
CA LEU A 54 -4.63 8.68 1.92
C LEU A 54 -5.96 8.35 1.25
N SER A 55 -6.98 8.10 2.06
CA SER A 55 -8.35 8.00 1.58
C SER A 55 -8.89 9.38 1.23
N THR A 56 -9.72 9.47 0.18
CA THR A 56 -10.37 10.71 -0.23
C THR A 56 -11.65 10.91 0.56
N PRO A 57 -11.74 11.95 1.39
CA PRO A 57 -12.94 12.27 2.15
C PRO A 57 -13.96 13.03 1.30
N PHE A 58 -15.24 12.84 1.59
CA PHE A 58 -16.34 13.51 0.91
C PHE A 58 -17.29 14.16 1.90
N THR A 59 -17.82 15.32 1.50
CA THR A 59 -18.91 16.01 2.20
C THR A 59 -20.25 15.30 1.95
N SER A 60 -21.29 15.68 2.68
CA SER A 60 -22.65 15.19 2.46
C SER A 60 -23.24 15.57 1.08
N SER A 61 -22.69 16.60 0.44
CA SER A 61 -23.04 16.94 -0.95
C SER A 61 -22.33 16.10 -2.00
N GLY A 62 -21.38 15.25 -1.57
CA GLY A 62 -20.55 14.40 -2.44
C GLY A 62 -19.31 15.13 -3.00
N ALA A 63 -19.06 16.39 -2.66
CA ALA A 63 -17.81 17.07 -3.00
C ALA A 63 -16.64 16.51 -2.20
N VAL A 64 -15.42 16.64 -2.73
CA VAL A 64 -14.20 16.28 -1.97
C VAL A 64 -14.06 17.25 -0.77
N ASP A 65 -13.81 16.70 0.40
CA ASP A 65 -13.52 17.48 1.62
C ASP A 65 -11.99 17.67 1.74
N PHE A 66 -11.51 18.75 1.13
CA PHE A 66 -10.08 19.06 1.11
C PHE A 66 -9.51 19.41 2.48
N GLU A 67 -10.32 19.90 3.42
CA GLU A 67 -9.88 20.15 4.79
C GLU A 67 -9.58 18.84 5.52
N THR A 68 -10.48 17.88 5.43
CA THR A 68 -10.26 16.54 5.99
C THR A 68 -9.12 15.80 5.27
N LEU A 69 -8.90 16.03 3.97
CA LEU A 69 -7.74 15.49 3.26
C LEU A 69 -6.43 16.06 3.82
N ALA A 70 -6.35 17.38 4.01
CA ALA A 70 -5.20 18.05 4.64
C ALA A 70 -5.00 17.55 6.10
N ARG A 71 -6.09 17.38 6.86
CA ARG A 71 -6.06 16.80 8.20
C ARG A 71 -5.50 15.37 8.20
N SER A 72 -5.86 14.56 7.21
CA SER A 72 -5.32 13.21 7.04
C SER A 72 -3.80 13.21 6.79
N ALA A 73 -3.31 14.18 6.02
CA ALA A 73 -1.86 14.35 5.81
C ALA A 73 -1.14 14.73 7.11
N ARG A 74 -1.67 15.68 7.88
CA ARG A 74 -1.13 16.04 9.20
C ARG A 74 -1.15 14.86 10.19
N PHE A 75 -2.21 14.04 10.14
CA PHE A 75 -2.29 12.83 10.95
C PHE A 75 -1.18 11.81 10.61
N VAL A 76 -0.91 11.58 9.33
CA VAL A 76 0.15 10.66 8.90
C VAL A 76 1.53 11.18 9.34
N ASP A 77 1.77 12.50 9.30
CA ASP A 77 2.98 13.11 9.83
C ASP A 77 3.05 13.01 11.36
N TRP A 78 1.94 13.26 12.06
CA TRP A 78 1.85 13.03 13.51
C TRP A 78 2.20 11.58 13.86
N CYS A 79 1.80 10.61 13.04
CA CYS A 79 2.18 9.19 13.18
C CYS A 79 3.67 8.93 12.88
N GLU A 80 4.45 9.91 12.49
CA GLU A 80 5.87 9.78 12.07
C GLU A 80 6.07 8.81 10.89
N SER A 81 5.08 8.71 10.01
CA SER A 81 5.22 7.91 8.79
C SER A 81 6.25 8.54 7.86
N PRO A 82 7.16 7.75 7.26
CA PRO A 82 8.14 8.27 6.30
C PRO A 82 7.55 8.96 5.08
N GLY A 83 6.35 8.55 4.66
CA GLY A 83 5.70 9.18 3.53
C GLY A 83 4.19 8.97 3.49
N MET A 84 3.57 9.56 2.47
CA MET A 84 2.16 9.39 2.10
C MET A 84 1.99 9.46 0.59
N ILE A 85 0.90 8.92 0.07
CA ILE A 85 0.55 8.95 -1.36
C ILE A 85 -0.89 9.42 -1.55
N TRP A 86 -1.12 10.31 -2.52
CA TRP A 86 -2.45 10.68 -3.02
C TRP A 86 -2.35 11.39 -4.39
N PRO A 87 -3.34 11.26 -5.28
CA PRO A 87 -4.36 10.21 -5.30
C PRO A 87 -3.78 8.88 -5.77
N GLN A 88 -4.36 7.76 -5.35
CA GLN A 88 -3.81 6.43 -5.70
C GLN A 88 -4.93 5.39 -5.84
N SER A 89 -4.60 4.27 -6.51
CA SER A 89 -5.44 3.07 -6.56
C SER A 89 -5.77 2.53 -5.17
N ASN A 90 -6.89 1.87 -5.03
CA ASN A 90 -7.54 1.44 -3.78
C ASN A 90 -8.11 2.58 -2.92
N ASP A 91 -8.12 3.79 -3.48
CA ASP A 91 -8.93 4.91 -3.05
C ASP A 91 -9.90 5.29 -4.18
N SER A 92 -10.51 6.46 -4.09
CA SER A 92 -11.50 6.95 -5.06
C SER A 92 -10.88 7.57 -6.33
N VAL A 93 -9.61 7.33 -6.65
CA VAL A 93 -8.88 8.01 -7.73
C VAL A 93 -9.59 7.98 -9.09
N ASP A 94 -10.24 6.86 -9.43
CA ASP A 94 -10.97 6.73 -10.69
C ASP A 94 -12.39 7.33 -10.65
N LEU A 95 -12.81 7.85 -9.50
CA LEU A 95 -14.09 8.48 -9.25
C LEU A 95 -13.97 9.98 -8.99
N LEU A 96 -12.75 10.52 -9.07
CA LEU A 96 -12.45 11.95 -8.96
C LEU A 96 -12.40 12.57 -10.35
N THR A 97 -12.93 13.77 -10.47
CA THR A 97 -12.74 14.61 -11.66
C THR A 97 -11.28 15.04 -11.79
N ARG A 98 -10.90 15.54 -12.95
CA ARG A 98 -9.56 16.11 -13.17
C ARG A 98 -9.30 17.26 -12.19
N ASP A 99 -10.25 18.19 -12.07
CA ASP A 99 -10.10 19.39 -11.23
C ASP A 99 -9.95 18.99 -9.76
N GLU A 100 -10.74 18.05 -9.26
CA GLU A 100 -10.60 17.54 -7.88
C GLU A 100 -9.23 16.92 -7.61
N LYS A 101 -8.65 16.21 -8.59
CA LYS A 101 -7.29 15.67 -8.45
C LYS A 101 -6.25 16.77 -8.41
N LEU A 102 -6.34 17.76 -9.28
CA LEU A 102 -5.39 18.88 -9.34
C LEU A 102 -5.47 19.72 -8.05
N GLU A 103 -6.68 20.08 -7.61
CA GLU A 103 -6.88 20.82 -6.36
C GLU A 103 -6.37 20.03 -5.13
N GLY A 104 -6.66 18.75 -5.05
CA GLY A 104 -6.17 17.90 -3.94
C GLY A 104 -4.65 17.78 -3.92
N MET A 105 -3.99 17.72 -5.09
CA MET A 105 -2.53 17.76 -5.17
C MET A 105 -1.98 19.07 -4.61
N GLU A 106 -2.60 20.23 -4.94
CA GLU A 106 -2.19 21.52 -4.39
C GLU A 106 -2.40 21.63 -2.89
N VAL A 107 -3.56 21.17 -2.40
CA VAL A 107 -3.87 21.15 -0.96
C VAL A 107 -2.82 20.34 -0.20
N LEU A 108 -2.48 19.14 -0.68
CA LEU A 108 -1.47 18.30 -0.05
C LEU A 108 -0.07 18.90 -0.15
N ALA A 109 0.29 19.48 -1.31
CA ALA A 109 1.59 20.11 -1.48
C ALA A 109 1.76 21.27 -0.48
N ARG A 110 0.79 22.16 -0.35
CA ARG A 110 0.81 23.25 0.66
C ARG A 110 0.84 22.70 2.09
N THR A 111 0.05 21.67 2.39
CA THR A 111 0.02 21.06 3.73
C THR A 111 1.37 20.49 4.11
N THR A 112 2.03 19.80 3.18
CA THR A 112 3.29 19.08 3.46
C THR A 112 4.51 19.99 3.56
N GLU A 113 4.47 21.23 3.10
CA GLU A 113 5.55 22.21 3.34
C GLU A 113 5.83 22.45 4.83
N GLY A 114 4.78 22.40 5.67
CA GLY A 114 4.89 22.53 7.13
C GLY A 114 5.21 21.24 7.89
N LEU A 115 5.24 20.09 7.22
CA LEU A 115 5.43 18.81 7.88
C LEU A 115 6.92 18.48 8.10
N LYS A 116 7.21 17.76 9.20
CA LYS A 116 8.60 17.52 9.66
C LYS A 116 9.23 16.26 9.07
N THR A 117 8.45 15.20 8.90
CA THR A 117 8.97 13.85 8.64
C THR A 117 8.45 13.24 7.35
N THR A 118 7.26 13.57 6.93
CA THR A 118 6.54 12.85 5.89
C THR A 118 6.85 13.36 4.48
N ALA A 119 7.31 12.46 3.62
CA ALA A 119 7.48 12.73 2.19
C ALA A 119 6.15 12.61 1.44
N LEU A 120 5.87 13.52 0.51
CA LEU A 120 4.69 13.48 -0.35
C LEU A 120 5.01 12.81 -1.68
N CYS A 121 4.24 11.78 -2.04
CA CYS A 121 4.23 11.18 -3.37
C CYS A 121 2.90 11.47 -4.06
N LEU A 122 2.92 12.20 -5.18
CA LEU A 122 1.72 12.55 -5.93
C LEU A 122 1.41 11.50 -7.01
N GLY A 123 0.15 11.09 -7.08
CA GLY A 123 -0.33 10.15 -8.10
C GLY A 123 -0.61 10.87 -9.42
N VAL A 124 0.12 10.48 -10.48
CA VAL A 124 -0.03 11.06 -11.82
C VAL A 124 -0.61 10.04 -12.83
N GLN A 125 -1.29 9.01 -12.34
CA GLN A 125 -1.92 8.02 -13.20
C GLN A 125 -3.11 8.60 -13.96
N GLY A 126 -3.08 8.45 -15.29
CA GLY A 126 -4.18 8.75 -16.19
C GLY A 126 -4.83 7.50 -16.76
N THR A 127 -5.98 7.66 -17.42
CA THR A 127 -6.61 6.62 -18.23
C THR A 127 -5.82 6.37 -19.52
N ASP A 128 -5.19 7.41 -20.05
CA ASP A 128 -4.32 7.43 -21.20
C ASP A 128 -3.12 8.37 -21.00
N THR A 129 -2.32 8.58 -22.04
CA THR A 129 -1.11 9.41 -21.98
C THR A 129 -1.42 10.88 -21.76
N ASP A 130 -2.44 11.43 -22.39
CA ASP A 130 -2.77 12.86 -22.30
C ASP A 130 -3.27 13.23 -20.90
N ASP A 131 -4.08 12.35 -20.33
CA ASP A 131 -4.58 12.51 -18.96
C ASP A 131 -3.42 12.44 -17.93
N MET A 132 -2.55 11.45 -18.07
CA MET A 132 -1.33 11.32 -17.26
C MET A 132 -0.44 12.56 -17.38
N LEU A 133 -0.20 13.07 -18.59
CA LEU A 133 0.65 14.24 -18.80
C LEU A 133 0.08 15.51 -18.19
N ALA A 134 -1.25 15.64 -18.15
CA ALA A 134 -1.89 16.76 -17.46
C ALA A 134 -1.55 16.76 -15.96
N TYR A 135 -1.69 15.60 -15.29
CA TYR A 135 -1.32 15.45 -13.88
C TYR A 135 0.19 15.59 -13.65
N ALA A 136 1.01 15.02 -14.53
CA ALA A 136 2.47 15.10 -14.41
C ALA A 136 2.99 16.55 -14.51
N ARG A 137 2.49 17.34 -15.45
CA ARG A 137 2.84 18.77 -15.59
C ARG A 137 2.45 19.56 -14.36
N HIS A 138 1.28 19.26 -13.79
CA HIS A 138 0.85 19.89 -12.55
C HIS A 138 1.70 19.48 -11.35
N ALA A 139 1.94 18.18 -11.17
CA ALA A 139 2.80 17.68 -10.09
C ALA A 139 4.24 18.22 -10.17
N LYS A 140 4.75 18.49 -11.38
CA LYS A 140 6.11 19.02 -11.59
C LYS A 140 6.33 20.37 -10.91
N ILE A 141 5.32 21.23 -10.90
CA ILE A 141 5.42 22.59 -10.31
C ILE A 141 5.11 22.61 -8.82
N LEU A 142 4.65 21.50 -8.26
CA LEU A 142 4.32 21.38 -6.83
C LEU A 142 5.49 20.80 -6.02
N PRO A 143 5.67 21.22 -4.76
CA PRO A 143 6.65 20.66 -3.84
C PRO A 143 6.25 19.24 -3.42
N SER A 144 6.73 18.24 -4.15
CA SER A 144 6.54 16.82 -3.80
C SER A 144 7.86 16.06 -3.88
N THR A 145 7.99 15.00 -3.07
CA THR A 145 9.22 14.19 -3.02
C THR A 145 9.31 13.25 -4.22
N ALA A 146 8.19 12.74 -4.70
CA ALA A 146 8.12 11.76 -5.78
C ALA A 146 6.76 11.84 -6.49
N VAL A 147 6.66 11.14 -7.62
CA VAL A 147 5.38 10.83 -8.25
C VAL A 147 5.20 9.32 -8.41
N ILE A 148 3.94 8.85 -8.49
CA ILE A 148 3.60 7.47 -8.77
C ILE A 148 2.67 7.40 -9.98
N SER A 149 2.95 6.46 -10.88
CA SER A 149 2.14 6.17 -12.06
C SER A 149 1.83 4.68 -12.14
N ARG A 150 0.65 4.33 -12.62
CA ARG A 150 0.27 2.95 -12.95
C ARG A 150 0.13 2.79 -14.46
N PRO A 151 0.06 1.54 -15.00
CA PRO A 151 -0.29 1.31 -16.39
C PRO A 151 -1.60 2.03 -16.78
N PRO A 152 -1.68 2.62 -17.98
CA PRO A 152 -2.91 3.24 -18.49
C PRO A 152 -3.98 2.17 -18.76
N ASP A 153 -5.25 2.54 -18.67
CA ASP A 153 -6.35 1.63 -18.99
C ASP A 153 -6.39 1.26 -20.49
N THR A 154 -5.86 2.16 -21.34
CA THR A 154 -5.76 1.95 -22.79
C THR A 154 -4.59 1.06 -23.22
N GLY A 155 -3.56 0.90 -22.39
CA GLY A 155 -2.36 0.11 -22.73
C GLY A 155 -2.66 -1.39 -22.83
N LYS A 156 -2.36 -2.00 -23.97
CA LYS A 156 -2.62 -3.43 -24.27
C LYS A 156 -1.34 -4.23 -24.49
N THR A 157 -0.22 -3.57 -24.73
CA THR A 157 1.07 -4.18 -24.99
C THR A 157 2.17 -3.58 -24.11
N GLN A 158 3.32 -4.24 -24.03
CA GLN A 158 4.49 -3.68 -23.33
C GLN A 158 5.01 -2.42 -24.03
N GLU A 159 4.83 -2.31 -25.35
CA GLU A 159 5.22 -1.13 -26.11
C GLU A 159 4.32 0.08 -25.79
N ASP A 160 2.99 -0.12 -25.66
CA ASP A 160 2.10 0.97 -25.22
C ASP A 160 2.53 1.50 -23.83
N LEU A 161 2.96 0.60 -22.93
CA LEU A 161 3.46 1.00 -21.61
C LEU A 161 4.80 1.74 -21.71
N ARG A 162 5.68 1.31 -22.60
CA ARG A 162 6.96 1.98 -22.87
C ARG A 162 6.71 3.41 -23.34
N GLU A 163 5.89 3.60 -24.36
CA GLU A 163 5.56 4.92 -24.89
C GLU A 163 4.93 5.84 -23.81
N TYR A 164 4.01 5.29 -23.03
CA TYR A 164 3.35 6.00 -21.94
C TYR A 164 4.36 6.53 -20.91
N TRP A 165 5.29 5.70 -20.44
CA TRP A 165 6.27 6.12 -19.45
C TRP A 165 7.43 6.91 -20.03
N HIS A 166 7.78 6.75 -21.31
CA HIS A 166 8.69 7.65 -22.01
C HIS A 166 8.10 9.08 -22.09
N ALA A 167 6.79 9.20 -22.31
CA ALA A 167 6.14 10.52 -22.26
C ALA A 167 6.21 11.14 -20.86
N LEU A 168 6.01 10.36 -19.79
CA LEU A 168 6.17 10.80 -18.41
C LEU A 168 7.60 11.24 -18.11
N ALA A 169 8.61 10.48 -18.57
CA ALA A 169 10.02 10.76 -18.35
C ALA A 169 10.48 12.09 -18.92
N LYS A 170 9.86 12.54 -20.02
CA LYS A 170 10.13 13.88 -20.61
C LYS A 170 9.63 15.02 -19.72
N VAL A 171 8.64 14.76 -18.84
CA VAL A 171 8.08 15.77 -17.94
C VAL A 171 8.73 15.72 -16.56
N ILE A 172 8.80 14.54 -15.94
CA ILE A 172 9.34 14.35 -14.60
C ILE A 172 10.80 13.89 -14.67
N THR A 173 11.73 14.82 -14.52
CA THR A 173 13.17 14.58 -14.62
C THR A 173 13.94 14.81 -13.32
N ASP A 174 13.30 15.42 -12.31
CA ASP A 174 13.92 16.00 -11.12
C ASP A 174 13.65 15.24 -9.82
N ARG A 175 12.80 14.22 -9.88
CA ARG A 175 12.40 13.43 -8.70
C ARG A 175 12.09 11.98 -9.03
N PRO A 176 12.05 11.07 -8.03
CA PRO A 176 11.66 9.69 -8.23
C PRO A 176 10.30 9.53 -8.91
N VAL A 177 10.23 8.60 -9.86
CA VAL A 177 9.00 8.10 -10.45
C VAL A 177 8.84 6.65 -10.00
N MET A 178 7.79 6.39 -9.21
CA MET A 178 7.43 5.03 -8.82
C MET A 178 6.46 4.45 -9.83
N ILE A 179 6.79 3.30 -10.40
CA ILE A 179 5.87 2.55 -11.25
C ILE A 179 5.12 1.52 -10.41
N GLN A 180 3.79 1.62 -10.39
CA GLN A 180 2.92 0.56 -9.88
C GLN A 180 2.73 -0.50 -10.95
N THR A 181 2.84 -1.78 -10.59
CA THR A 181 2.83 -2.87 -11.56
C THR A 181 1.44 -3.41 -11.89
N THR A 182 0.43 -3.19 -11.04
CA THR A 182 -0.93 -3.67 -11.32
C THR A 182 -1.65 -2.79 -12.31
N ALA A 183 -2.05 -3.39 -13.45
CA ALA A 183 -2.98 -2.80 -14.41
C ALA A 183 -4.44 -2.91 -13.92
N ARG A 184 -5.30 -2.05 -14.44
CA ARG A 184 -6.76 -2.06 -14.21
C ARG A 184 -7.51 -2.08 -15.55
N ARG A 185 -8.81 -2.36 -15.49
CA ARG A 185 -9.76 -2.28 -16.62
C ARG A 185 -9.27 -2.97 -17.92
N GLY A 186 -8.62 -4.12 -17.76
CA GLY A 186 -8.15 -4.90 -18.94
C GLY A 186 -6.87 -4.37 -19.59
N GLY A 187 -6.17 -3.44 -18.92
CA GLY A 187 -4.79 -3.09 -19.27
C GLY A 187 -3.81 -4.23 -18.97
N VAL A 188 -2.56 -4.09 -19.40
CA VAL A 188 -1.51 -5.06 -19.12
C VAL A 188 -0.56 -4.57 -18.04
N SER A 189 -0.06 -5.49 -17.22
CA SER A 189 0.99 -5.20 -16.24
C SER A 189 2.36 -5.14 -16.92
N PRO A 190 3.27 -4.25 -16.51
CA PRO A 190 4.62 -4.19 -17.07
C PRO A 190 5.40 -5.46 -16.73
N SER A 191 6.20 -5.92 -17.67
CA SER A 191 7.17 -6.98 -17.44
C SER A 191 8.33 -6.46 -16.58
N THR A 192 9.07 -7.36 -15.94
CA THR A 192 10.29 -6.98 -15.20
C THR A 192 11.37 -6.41 -16.12
N GLU A 193 11.44 -6.92 -17.34
CA GLU A 193 12.36 -6.46 -18.38
C GLU A 193 12.09 -4.99 -18.73
N LEU A 194 10.83 -4.63 -19.04
CA LEU A 194 10.45 -3.25 -19.31
C LEU A 194 10.78 -2.31 -18.15
N LEU A 195 10.50 -2.72 -16.91
CA LEU A 195 10.82 -1.90 -15.72
C LEU A 195 12.32 -1.66 -15.57
N ILE A 196 13.15 -2.68 -15.84
CA ILE A 196 14.61 -2.57 -15.79
C ILE A 196 15.14 -1.69 -16.93
N GLU A 197 14.59 -1.82 -18.13
CA GLU A 197 14.96 -0.98 -19.28
C GLU A 197 14.64 0.49 -19.02
N LEU A 198 13.44 0.80 -18.53
CA LEU A 198 13.05 2.16 -18.15
C LEU A 198 13.97 2.74 -17.07
N ALA A 199 14.31 1.95 -16.06
CA ALA A 199 15.21 2.37 -14.98
C ALA A 199 16.66 2.56 -15.44
N LYS A 200 17.09 1.83 -16.50
CA LYS A 200 18.39 2.00 -17.13
C LYS A 200 18.46 3.29 -17.96
N GLU A 201 17.41 3.57 -18.72
CA GLU A 201 17.31 4.76 -19.55
C GLU A 201 17.06 6.03 -18.72
N PHE A 202 16.16 5.93 -17.74
CA PHE A 202 15.80 7.04 -16.86
C PHE A 202 16.06 6.65 -15.40
N PRO A 203 17.21 7.03 -14.81
CA PRO A 203 17.59 6.59 -13.44
C PRO A 203 16.57 6.93 -12.33
N ASN A 204 15.76 7.97 -12.53
CA ASN A 204 14.68 8.34 -11.60
C ASN A 204 13.45 7.41 -11.70
N PHE A 205 13.36 6.49 -12.68
CA PHE A 205 12.32 5.46 -12.81
C PHE A 205 12.68 4.13 -12.11
N GLY A 206 13.78 4.08 -11.38
CA GLY A 206 14.21 2.87 -10.67
C GLY A 206 13.39 2.53 -9.41
N TYR A 207 12.18 3.02 -9.25
CA TYR A 207 11.31 2.78 -8.08
C TYR A 207 10.06 2.03 -8.51
N VAL A 208 9.78 0.91 -7.85
CA VAL A 208 8.69 0.01 -8.25
C VAL A 208 7.81 -0.33 -7.06
N LYS A 209 6.50 -0.12 -7.19
CA LYS A 209 5.49 -0.71 -6.31
C LYS A 209 5.07 -2.05 -6.90
N GLU A 210 5.59 -3.15 -6.37
CA GLU A 210 5.37 -4.48 -6.92
C GLU A 210 4.16 -5.18 -6.29
N GLU A 211 3.20 -5.54 -7.12
CA GLU A 211 1.98 -6.22 -6.68
C GLU A 211 1.38 -7.16 -7.74
N SER A 212 2.10 -7.44 -8.82
CA SER A 212 1.59 -8.21 -9.97
C SER A 212 2.10 -9.65 -10.00
N GLY A 213 1.22 -10.58 -10.36
CA GLY A 213 1.56 -11.97 -10.64
C GLY A 213 2.34 -12.67 -9.50
N ASP A 214 3.48 -13.29 -9.84
CA ASP A 214 4.45 -13.83 -8.88
C ASP A 214 5.28 -12.70 -8.28
N VAL A 215 4.72 -12.03 -7.28
CA VAL A 215 5.37 -10.90 -6.59
C VAL A 215 6.77 -11.25 -6.09
N ILE A 216 6.96 -12.45 -5.55
CA ILE A 216 8.25 -12.85 -4.98
C ILE A 216 9.30 -13.07 -6.05
N GLY A 217 8.98 -13.78 -7.12
CA GLY A 217 9.88 -13.98 -8.27
C GLY A 217 10.23 -12.66 -8.93
N ARG A 218 9.24 -11.82 -9.20
CA ARG A 218 9.41 -10.50 -9.78
C ARG A 218 10.25 -9.58 -8.90
N THR A 219 9.98 -9.54 -7.58
CA THR A 219 10.79 -8.79 -6.61
C THR A 219 12.26 -9.21 -6.65
N ARG A 220 12.56 -10.52 -6.69
CA ARG A 220 13.93 -11.01 -6.80
C ARG A 220 14.61 -10.58 -8.11
N THR A 221 13.90 -10.67 -9.24
CA THR A 221 14.41 -10.24 -10.54
C THR A 221 14.72 -8.74 -10.55
N LEU A 222 13.80 -7.92 -10.04
CA LEU A 222 13.98 -6.48 -9.95
C LEU A 222 15.17 -6.12 -9.03
N LEU A 223 15.24 -6.73 -7.84
CA LEU A 223 16.33 -6.48 -6.89
C LEU A 223 17.69 -6.98 -7.37
N ALA A 224 17.76 -7.91 -8.29
CA ALA A 224 19.02 -8.34 -8.91
C ALA A 224 19.59 -7.29 -9.89
N SER A 225 18.75 -6.40 -10.43
CA SER A 225 19.19 -5.36 -11.35
C SER A 225 19.86 -4.18 -10.63
N PRO A 226 21.03 -3.71 -11.09
CA PRO A 226 21.68 -2.51 -10.52
C PRO A 226 20.94 -1.20 -10.84
N HIS A 227 20.02 -1.21 -11.81
CA HIS A 227 19.26 -0.03 -12.23
C HIS A 227 18.02 0.20 -11.37
N ILE A 228 17.50 -0.84 -10.70
CA ILE A 228 16.38 -0.69 -9.77
C ILE A 228 16.89 -0.14 -8.45
N ARG A 229 16.41 1.04 -8.08
CA ARG A 229 16.80 1.79 -6.88
C ARG A 229 16.10 1.26 -5.64
N SER A 230 14.79 0.99 -5.76
CA SER A 230 13.97 0.48 -4.66
C SER A 230 12.77 -0.29 -5.17
N VAL A 231 12.41 -1.37 -4.46
CA VAL A 231 11.14 -2.06 -4.62
C VAL A 231 10.33 -1.85 -3.34
N PHE A 232 9.09 -1.41 -3.51
CA PHE A 232 8.12 -1.24 -2.43
C PHE A 232 7.16 -2.43 -2.42
N SER A 233 7.00 -3.02 -1.27
CA SER A 233 5.94 -4.00 -1.01
C SER A 233 4.56 -3.35 -1.15
N ALA A 234 3.56 -4.14 -1.50
CA ALA A 234 2.19 -3.69 -1.68
C ALA A 234 1.20 -4.73 -1.14
N ARG A 235 0.02 -4.91 -1.77
CA ARG A 235 -0.96 -5.95 -1.44
C ARG A 235 -1.40 -5.89 0.03
N GLY A 236 -1.64 -4.68 0.54
CA GLY A 236 -2.12 -4.48 1.91
C GLY A 236 -1.13 -4.86 3.00
N ALA A 237 0.17 -5.00 2.71
CA ALA A 237 1.23 -5.39 3.65
C ALA A 237 1.28 -6.89 4.03
N TYR A 238 0.51 -7.76 3.40
CA TYR A 238 0.50 -9.20 3.77
C TYR A 238 1.86 -9.88 3.67
N GLY A 239 2.67 -9.54 2.66
CA GLY A 239 4.00 -10.09 2.42
C GLY A 239 5.15 -9.26 2.99
N TRP A 240 4.87 -8.07 3.52
CA TRP A 240 5.86 -7.02 3.76
C TRP A 240 7.08 -7.49 4.58
N LEU A 241 6.88 -8.23 5.68
CA LEU A 241 7.98 -8.70 6.51
C LEU A 241 8.90 -9.67 5.74
N TYR A 242 8.33 -10.54 4.91
CA TYR A 242 9.12 -11.46 4.10
C TYR A 242 9.81 -10.74 2.93
N GLU A 243 9.10 -9.88 2.25
CA GLU A 243 9.60 -9.09 1.13
C GLU A 243 10.73 -8.14 1.57
N SER A 244 10.64 -7.57 2.77
CA SER A 244 11.73 -6.73 3.33
C SER A 244 13.02 -7.53 3.56
N ARG A 245 12.93 -8.82 3.88
CA ARG A 245 14.09 -9.72 3.98
C ARG A 245 14.72 -10.02 2.63
N LEU A 246 13.97 -9.92 1.54
CA LEU A 246 14.51 -9.99 0.18
C LEU A 246 15.23 -8.70 -0.22
N GLY A 247 14.98 -7.58 0.47
CA GLY A 247 15.61 -6.29 0.22
C GLY A 247 14.66 -5.20 -0.25
N THR A 248 13.32 -5.37 -0.13
CA THR A 248 12.41 -4.26 -0.39
C THR A 248 12.61 -3.15 0.65
N GLU A 249 12.55 -1.90 0.21
CA GLU A 249 12.87 -0.74 1.04
C GLU A 249 11.65 0.10 1.44
N GLY A 250 10.46 -0.40 1.21
CA GLY A 250 9.25 0.32 1.57
C GLY A 250 7.97 -0.49 1.45
N LEU A 251 6.88 0.19 1.71
CA LEU A 251 5.53 -0.34 1.62
C LEU A 251 4.59 0.74 1.09
N VAL A 252 3.74 0.38 0.12
CA VAL A 252 2.59 1.21 -0.28
C VAL A 252 1.31 0.46 0.06
N THR A 253 0.47 1.03 0.91
CA THR A 253 -0.76 0.40 1.40
C THR A 253 -1.83 1.41 1.76
N GLU A 254 -3.09 1.03 1.69
CA GLU A 254 -4.27 1.82 2.06
C GLU A 254 -4.52 1.90 3.59
N ARG A 255 -3.49 1.73 4.41
CA ARG A 255 -3.59 1.58 5.87
C ARG A 255 -3.18 2.84 6.63
N SER A 256 -3.68 4.01 6.23
CA SER A 256 -3.35 5.29 6.88
C SER A 256 -3.81 5.39 8.35
N ALA A 257 -4.89 4.70 8.72
CA ALA A 257 -5.43 4.75 10.08
C ALA A 257 -4.48 4.26 11.19
N TYR A 258 -3.47 3.45 10.86
CA TYR A 258 -2.43 2.99 11.77
C TYR A 258 -1.02 3.18 11.19
N ALA A 259 -0.80 4.34 10.58
CA ALA A 259 0.48 4.73 10.00
C ALA A 259 1.64 4.69 11.02
N ASP A 260 1.38 4.97 12.29
CA ASP A 260 2.31 4.85 13.40
C ASP A 260 2.78 3.42 13.67
N LEU A 261 1.86 2.43 13.63
CA LEU A 261 2.24 1.01 13.69
C LEU A 261 3.17 0.63 12.54
N LEU A 262 2.81 1.05 11.31
CA LEU A 262 3.64 0.79 10.13
C LEU A 262 5.02 1.44 10.25
N ALA A 263 5.09 2.68 10.73
CA ALA A 263 6.34 3.38 10.99
C ALA A 263 7.18 2.65 12.06
N GLY A 264 6.55 2.18 13.14
CA GLY A 264 7.20 1.40 14.20
C GLY A 264 7.76 0.07 13.69
N ILE A 265 6.98 -0.69 12.91
CA ILE A 265 7.43 -1.93 12.27
C ILE A 265 8.63 -1.65 11.35
N TRP A 266 8.57 -0.60 10.54
CA TRP A 266 9.67 -0.21 9.66
C TRP A 266 10.95 0.11 10.44
N LYS A 267 10.86 0.91 11.51
CA LYS A 267 12.00 1.23 12.39
C LYS A 267 12.64 -0.04 12.95
N LEU A 268 11.84 -1.01 13.42
CA LEU A 268 12.34 -2.29 13.94
C LEU A 268 12.96 -3.17 12.85
N MET A 269 12.36 -3.24 11.67
CA MET A 269 12.95 -3.97 10.53
C MET A 269 14.30 -3.40 10.12
N ARG A 270 14.46 -2.08 10.18
CA ARG A 270 15.71 -1.39 9.80
C ARG A 270 16.81 -1.52 10.85
N SER A 271 16.46 -1.42 12.13
CA SER A 271 17.43 -1.49 13.21
C SER A 271 17.83 -2.92 13.58
N GLY A 272 16.94 -3.89 13.37
CA GLY A 272 17.11 -5.25 13.87
C GLY A 272 17.15 -5.34 15.41
N SER A 273 16.82 -4.26 16.13
CA SER A 273 17.07 -4.12 17.56
C SER A 273 16.20 -5.01 18.44
N ASP A 274 14.99 -5.33 18.02
CA ASP A 274 14.04 -6.13 18.81
C ASP A 274 13.18 -7.04 17.92
N PRO A 275 13.68 -8.22 17.57
CA PRO A 275 12.96 -9.19 16.76
C PRO A 275 11.68 -9.73 17.41
N ALA A 276 11.61 -9.77 18.74
CA ALA A 276 10.43 -10.24 19.46
C ALA A 276 9.29 -9.22 19.35
N LYS A 277 9.59 -7.94 19.59
CA LYS A 277 8.64 -6.84 19.41
C LYS A 277 8.18 -6.72 17.96
N LEU A 278 9.11 -6.85 16.99
CA LEU A 278 8.77 -6.85 15.57
C LEU A 278 7.77 -7.96 15.23
N LYS A 279 8.03 -9.19 15.72
CA LYS A 279 7.13 -10.33 15.51
C LYS A 279 5.75 -10.06 16.11
N ASP A 280 5.68 -9.53 17.32
CA ASP A 280 4.40 -9.23 17.98
C ASP A 280 3.62 -8.14 17.25
N MET A 281 4.25 -7.01 16.92
CA MET A 281 3.62 -5.92 16.15
C MET A 281 3.10 -6.41 14.80
N TYR A 282 3.90 -7.20 14.06
CA TYR A 282 3.50 -7.71 12.76
C TYR A 282 2.37 -8.74 12.85
N SER A 283 2.34 -9.56 13.90
CA SER A 283 1.24 -10.49 14.16
C SER A 283 -0.08 -9.77 14.38
N LYS A 284 -0.06 -8.68 15.15
CA LYS A 284 -1.24 -7.83 15.39
C LYS A 284 -1.67 -7.07 14.13
N LEU A 285 -0.71 -6.57 13.34
CA LEU A 285 -1.01 -6.02 12.02
C LEU A 285 -1.72 -7.06 11.14
N THR A 286 -1.23 -8.30 11.10
CA THR A 286 -1.84 -9.40 10.32
C THR A 286 -3.28 -9.68 10.75
N LEU A 287 -3.57 -9.58 12.06
CA LEU A 287 -4.93 -9.71 12.58
C LEU A 287 -5.87 -8.64 11.99
N MET A 288 -5.40 -7.39 11.88
CA MET A 288 -6.16 -6.30 11.24
C MET A 288 -6.30 -6.52 9.72
N LEU A 289 -5.23 -6.92 9.05
CA LEU A 289 -5.26 -7.14 7.60
C LEU A 289 -6.29 -8.20 7.19
N ASN A 290 -6.57 -9.15 8.06
CA ASN A 290 -7.51 -10.23 7.80
C ASN A 290 -9.00 -9.82 7.89
N LEU A 291 -9.33 -8.61 8.35
CA LEU A 291 -10.73 -8.12 8.45
C LEU A 291 -11.50 -8.29 7.14
N SER A 292 -10.93 -7.82 6.03
CA SER A 292 -11.56 -7.90 4.70
C SER A 292 -11.77 -9.32 4.16
N ARG A 293 -11.28 -10.34 4.85
CA ARG A 293 -11.45 -11.75 4.48
C ARG A 293 -12.47 -12.49 5.32
N VAL A 294 -12.81 -11.95 6.48
CA VAL A 294 -13.68 -12.61 7.47
C VAL A 294 -14.99 -11.86 7.71
N LEU A 295 -15.02 -10.57 7.42
CA LEU A 295 -16.22 -9.75 7.54
C LEU A 295 -16.79 -9.43 6.15
N PRO A 296 -18.13 -9.29 6.03
CA PRO A 296 -18.79 -9.05 4.75
C PRO A 296 -18.63 -7.61 4.23
N GLY A 297 -18.27 -6.67 5.08
CA GLY A 297 -18.21 -5.25 4.76
C GLY A 297 -17.09 -4.87 3.78
N ASP A 298 -17.17 -3.64 3.29
CA ASP A 298 -16.16 -3.07 2.40
C ASP A 298 -14.87 -2.78 3.18
N LEU A 299 -13.71 -3.17 2.62
CA LEU A 299 -12.40 -2.85 3.18
C LEU A 299 -12.21 -1.34 3.46
N ARG A 300 -12.79 -0.48 2.62
CA ARG A 300 -12.82 0.97 2.84
C ARG A 300 -13.60 1.33 4.09
N GLY A 301 -14.78 0.75 4.32
CA GLY A 301 -15.58 0.97 5.51
C GLY A 301 -14.77 0.75 6.78
N TYR A 302 -14.03 -0.36 6.87
CA TYR A 302 -13.15 -0.63 8.02
C TYR A 302 -12.07 0.43 8.20
N SER A 303 -11.44 0.86 7.09
CA SER A 303 -10.40 1.90 7.13
C SER A 303 -10.96 3.25 7.56
N LEU A 304 -12.15 3.64 7.08
CA LEU A 304 -12.80 4.90 7.44
C LEU A 304 -13.29 4.88 8.90
N HIS A 305 -13.83 3.75 9.38
CA HIS A 305 -14.20 3.59 10.78
C HIS A 305 -13.00 3.82 11.70
N LEU A 306 -11.85 3.23 11.38
CA LEU A 306 -10.62 3.43 12.15
C LEU A 306 -10.13 4.88 12.12
N LEU A 307 -10.21 5.57 10.97
CA LEU A 307 -9.88 7.00 10.89
C LEU A 307 -10.83 7.85 11.74
N LYS A 308 -12.11 7.49 11.80
CA LYS A 308 -13.09 8.13 12.67
C LYS A 308 -12.77 7.88 14.15
N MET A 309 -12.46 6.65 14.56
CA MET A 309 -12.02 6.32 15.92
C MET A 309 -10.76 7.10 16.33
N ARG A 310 -9.86 7.35 15.37
CA ARG A 310 -8.62 8.13 15.59
C ARG A 310 -8.86 9.65 15.55
N GLY A 311 -10.11 10.12 15.42
CA GLY A 311 -10.47 11.55 15.40
C GLY A 311 -10.01 12.29 14.13
N VAL A 312 -9.67 11.56 13.07
CA VAL A 312 -9.21 12.16 11.80
C VAL A 312 -10.39 12.54 10.92
N TRP A 313 -11.39 11.67 10.84
CA TRP A 313 -12.59 11.83 10.03
C TRP A 313 -13.85 11.98 10.88
N SER A 314 -14.88 12.64 10.34
CA SER A 314 -16.18 12.80 11.00
C SER A 314 -17.28 11.90 10.44
N ASN A 315 -17.16 11.46 9.18
CA ASN A 315 -18.13 10.63 8.47
C ASN A 315 -17.46 9.44 7.78
N MET A 316 -18.25 8.56 7.15
CA MET A 316 -17.76 7.39 6.42
C MET A 316 -18.21 7.41 4.95
N LEU A 317 -18.42 8.60 4.40
CA LEU A 317 -18.88 8.78 3.03
C LEU A 317 -17.79 8.41 2.02
N SER A 318 -18.18 7.69 0.99
CA SER A 318 -17.29 7.29 -0.11
C SER A 318 -18.03 7.29 -1.42
N ARG A 319 -17.38 7.75 -2.50
CA ARG A 319 -17.91 7.56 -3.84
C ARG A 319 -17.74 6.11 -4.27
N GLN A 320 -18.78 5.56 -4.91
CA GLN A 320 -18.83 4.21 -5.44
C GLN A 320 -19.24 4.25 -6.91
N TYR A 321 -18.87 3.23 -7.66
CA TYR A 321 -19.43 3.04 -8.99
C TYR A 321 -20.92 2.73 -8.89
N GLY A 322 -21.70 3.24 -9.85
CA GLY A 322 -23.11 2.89 -9.98
C GLY A 322 -23.32 1.42 -10.32
N PRO A 323 -24.58 0.93 -10.26
CA PRO A 323 -24.90 -0.49 -10.52
C PRO A 323 -24.40 -0.99 -11.87
N ASP A 324 -24.28 -0.13 -12.86
CA ASP A 324 -23.86 -0.51 -14.21
C ASP A 324 -22.36 -0.54 -14.44
N ASN A 325 -21.51 -0.29 -13.49
CA ASN A 325 -20.03 -0.27 -13.62
C ASN A 325 -19.47 0.28 -14.96
N SER A 326 -20.37 0.67 -15.87
CA SER A 326 -20.10 1.05 -17.24
C SER A 326 -19.82 2.55 -17.42
N THR A 327 -20.19 3.35 -16.42
CA THR A 327 -19.99 4.81 -16.45
C THR A 327 -19.36 5.30 -15.15
N PRO A 328 -18.02 5.41 -15.10
CA PRO A 328 -17.31 6.01 -13.96
C PRO A 328 -17.68 7.49 -13.73
N GLU A 329 -18.38 8.10 -14.67
CA GLU A 329 -18.71 9.53 -14.70
C GLU A 329 -19.82 9.94 -13.72
N LYS A 330 -20.55 8.97 -13.15
CA LYS A 330 -21.63 9.24 -12.17
C LYS A 330 -21.47 8.38 -10.93
N PRO A 331 -20.48 8.64 -10.09
CA PRO A 331 -20.29 7.91 -8.85
C PRO A 331 -21.46 8.17 -7.89
N ILE A 332 -21.86 7.13 -7.18
CA ILE A 332 -22.88 7.23 -6.14
C ILE A 332 -22.16 7.47 -4.81
N LEU A 333 -22.58 8.49 -4.07
CA LEU A 333 -22.14 8.67 -2.69
C LEU A 333 -22.82 7.65 -1.79
N ARG A 334 -22.03 6.92 -1.02
CA ARG A 334 -22.53 5.96 -0.02
C ARG A 334 -21.89 6.22 1.34
N ASP A 335 -22.69 6.06 2.38
CA ASP A 335 -22.17 5.87 3.73
C ASP A 335 -21.75 4.40 3.88
N LEU A 336 -20.48 4.18 4.21
CA LEU A 336 -19.89 2.86 4.45
C LEU A 336 -19.94 2.49 5.94
N ALA A 337 -20.98 2.96 6.65
CA ALA A 337 -21.21 2.59 8.05
C ALA A 337 -21.24 1.06 8.22
N LEU A 338 -20.56 0.61 9.27
CA LEU A 338 -20.45 -0.80 9.63
C LEU A 338 -21.66 -1.21 10.50
N SER A 339 -22.01 -2.49 10.49
CA SER A 339 -22.94 -3.05 11.46
C SER A 339 -22.35 -3.05 12.87
N GLU A 340 -23.20 -3.22 13.89
CA GLU A 340 -22.73 -3.29 15.29
C GLU A 340 -21.75 -4.45 15.49
N GLU A 341 -21.98 -5.60 14.86
CA GLU A 341 -21.10 -6.76 14.94
C GLU A 341 -19.75 -6.49 14.26
N GLU A 342 -19.76 -5.83 13.11
CA GLU A 342 -18.51 -5.44 12.41
C GLU A 342 -17.73 -4.43 13.22
N ILE A 343 -18.38 -3.44 13.81
CA ILE A 343 -17.77 -2.45 14.71
C ILE A 343 -17.10 -3.17 15.89
N ALA A 344 -17.84 -4.06 16.58
CA ALA A 344 -17.30 -4.79 17.72
C ALA A 344 -16.05 -5.60 17.36
N GLU A 345 -16.04 -6.28 16.19
CA GLU A 345 -14.90 -7.07 15.73
C GLU A 345 -13.70 -6.18 15.33
N VAL A 346 -13.96 -5.07 14.62
CA VAL A 346 -12.91 -4.11 14.24
C VAL A 346 -12.27 -3.50 15.47
N GLU A 347 -13.07 -3.04 16.43
CA GLU A 347 -12.59 -2.40 17.65
C GLU A 347 -11.84 -3.39 18.54
N TRP A 348 -12.34 -4.63 18.69
CA TRP A 348 -11.66 -5.66 19.45
C TRP A 348 -10.26 -5.97 18.91
N ARG A 349 -10.13 -6.08 17.57
CA ARG A 349 -8.80 -6.28 16.95
C ARG A 349 -7.92 -5.05 17.11
N PHE A 350 -8.47 -3.87 16.87
CA PHE A 350 -7.75 -2.62 16.97
C PHE A 350 -7.21 -2.34 18.38
N GLU A 351 -7.94 -2.76 19.42
CA GLU A 351 -7.51 -2.68 20.82
C GLU A 351 -6.13 -3.32 21.01
N SER A 352 -5.85 -4.42 20.32
CA SER A 352 -4.56 -5.11 20.39
C SER A 352 -3.39 -4.29 19.84
N LEU A 353 -3.65 -3.26 19.04
CA LEU A 353 -2.64 -2.36 18.49
C LEU A 353 -2.29 -1.21 19.43
N LYS A 354 -3.17 -0.82 20.35
CA LYS A 354 -3.02 0.38 21.20
C LYS A 354 -1.64 0.52 21.85
N PRO A 355 -0.98 -0.54 22.36
CA PRO A 355 0.36 -0.42 22.94
C PRO A 355 1.45 0.04 21.96
N TYR A 356 1.18 -0.04 20.64
CA TYR A 356 2.13 0.28 19.58
C TYR A 356 1.76 1.55 18.80
N LEU A 357 0.57 2.09 19.05
CA LEU A 357 0.14 3.33 18.44
C LEU A 357 0.75 4.53 19.19
N LYS A 358 0.88 5.63 18.48
CA LYS A 358 1.33 6.88 19.09
C LYS A 358 0.35 7.30 20.19
N GLN A 359 0.89 7.60 21.35
CA GLN A 359 0.10 8.03 22.50
C GLN A 359 -0.30 9.51 22.36
N GLY A 360 -1.43 9.86 22.98
CA GLY A 360 -2.01 11.20 22.91
C GLY A 360 -3.11 11.32 21.85
N THR A 361 -3.79 12.46 21.89
CA THR A 361 -4.87 12.79 20.96
C THR A 361 -4.31 13.57 19.77
N PHE A 362 -4.74 13.24 18.58
CA PHE A 362 -4.45 14.04 17.38
C PHE A 362 -5.41 15.23 17.34
N GLU A 363 -4.87 16.43 17.43
CA GLU A 363 -5.67 17.67 17.48
C GLU A 363 -5.89 18.32 16.10
N GLY A 364 -5.23 17.85 15.03
CA GLY A 364 -5.49 18.23 13.65
C GLY A 364 -4.43 19.03 12.92
#